data_541fcc3aa05c43cf22e1060c164371b6
#
_entry.id   541fcc3aa05c43cf22e1060c164371b6
#
_cell.length_a   1.000
_cell.length_b   1.000
_cell.length_c   1.000
_cell.angle_alpha   90.00
_cell.angle_beta   90.00
_cell.angle_gamma   90.00
#
_symmetry.space_group_name_H-M   'P 1'
#
loop_
_entity.id
_entity.type
_entity.pdbx_description
1 polymer ?
#
loop_
_entity_poly.entity_id
_entity_poly.type
_entity_poly.pdbx_seq_one_letter_code
_entity_poly.pdbx_strand_id
1 'polypeptide(L)'
;MCRGYGEDGIYFDHRGDCRDSALHKTCTGRWRGVVSLGFDADGKRVRRKVSGKTKAEVKDKLKALHSELDAGLRTAQGYTVEKAVADWLEEGQSGRTAKTVEANRDSLRPMLAVIGRVPLRDLTVQDVRTALKKMAATHSTRTLQKGHNCLTRAVRHAEGQDLVRRNVSALVDTPGGREGRPSQSLTLAEASALLEAAEASRLHAFIVLCLLTGVRSEEARALTWEHVDLEAGTISVWRSVRAHGDTGRGGR
;
A
#
# COMPACT_ATOMS: atom_id res chain seq x y z
N MET A 1 -43.26 -2.65 -12.71
CA MET A 1 -42.98 -2.67 -11.25
C MET A 1 -41.50 -2.39 -11.01
N CYS A 2 -41.17 -1.36 -10.25
CA CYS A 2 -39.81 -1.12 -9.83
C CYS A 2 -39.45 -2.09 -8.69
N ARG A 3 -38.40 -2.90 -8.86
CA ARG A 3 -37.90 -3.78 -7.81
C ARG A 3 -37.27 -2.95 -6.68
N GLY A 4 -37.58 -3.32 -5.42
CA GLY A 4 -37.02 -2.69 -4.22
C GLY A 4 -35.51 -2.96 -4.01
N TYR A 5 -34.97 -2.42 -2.95
CA TYR A 5 -33.61 -2.69 -2.50
C TYR A 5 -33.47 -4.17 -2.12
N GLY A 6 -32.44 -4.85 -2.62
CA GLY A 6 -32.21 -6.28 -2.31
C GLY A 6 -33.04 -7.27 -3.12
N GLU A 7 -33.95 -6.82 -4.00
CA GLU A 7 -34.71 -7.74 -4.85
C GLU A 7 -33.88 -8.28 -6.02
N ASP A 8 -33.84 -9.62 -6.12
CA ASP A 8 -33.12 -10.35 -7.16
C ASP A 8 -33.93 -10.53 -8.43
N GLY A 9 -33.26 -10.39 -9.58
CA GLY A 9 -33.80 -10.80 -10.87
C GLY A 9 -32.92 -11.86 -11.49
N ILE A 10 -33.43 -13.07 -11.69
CA ILE A 10 -32.71 -14.12 -12.42
C ILE A 10 -33.40 -14.32 -13.76
N TYR A 11 -32.65 -14.20 -14.85
CA TYR A 11 -33.15 -14.42 -16.21
C TYR A 11 -32.06 -15.07 -17.06
N PHE A 12 -32.51 -15.71 -18.14
CA PHE A 12 -31.59 -16.25 -19.13
C PHE A 12 -31.34 -15.18 -20.20
N ASP A 13 -30.10 -14.87 -20.46
CA ASP A 13 -29.66 -13.93 -21.50
C ASP A 13 -29.33 -14.72 -22.77
N HIS A 14 -30.23 -14.64 -23.72
CA HIS A 14 -30.09 -15.34 -24.98
C HIS A 14 -28.98 -14.71 -25.83
N ARG A 15 -28.27 -15.50 -26.61
CA ARG A 15 -27.25 -15.03 -27.52
C ARG A 15 -27.71 -15.22 -28.96
N GLY A 16 -27.71 -14.12 -29.75
CA GLY A 16 -28.16 -14.15 -31.15
C GLY A 16 -29.68 -14.35 -31.27
N ASP A 17 -30.12 -14.82 -32.43
CA ASP A 17 -31.55 -15.03 -32.79
C ASP A 17 -32.10 -16.35 -32.18
N CYS A 18 -31.91 -16.55 -30.88
CA CYS A 18 -32.44 -17.71 -30.20
C CYS A 18 -33.96 -17.71 -30.23
N ARG A 19 -34.55 -18.69 -30.92
CA ARG A 19 -36.01 -18.92 -31.01
C ARG A 19 -36.55 -19.85 -29.89
N ASP A 20 -35.65 -20.48 -29.11
CA ASP A 20 -36.02 -21.41 -28.04
C ASP A 20 -36.13 -20.66 -26.70
N SER A 21 -37.33 -20.17 -26.41
CA SER A 21 -37.61 -19.42 -25.19
C SER A 21 -37.83 -20.29 -23.93
N ALA A 22 -38.05 -21.57 -24.09
CA ALA A 22 -38.49 -22.44 -22.96
C ALA A 22 -37.43 -23.44 -22.51
N LEU A 23 -36.74 -24.12 -23.40
CA LEU A 23 -35.86 -25.27 -23.09
C LEU A 23 -34.38 -24.95 -23.08
N HIS A 24 -33.95 -23.87 -23.71
CA HIS A 24 -32.54 -23.40 -23.78
C HIS A 24 -31.48 -24.45 -24.19
N LYS A 25 -31.91 -25.55 -24.82
CA LYS A 25 -31.03 -26.69 -25.15
C LYS A 25 -30.02 -26.37 -26.25
N THR A 26 -30.36 -25.49 -27.15
CA THR A 26 -29.52 -25.11 -28.31
C THR A 26 -28.91 -23.72 -28.17
N CYS A 27 -29.29 -22.95 -27.17
CA CYS A 27 -28.84 -21.57 -26.98
C CYS A 27 -27.53 -21.49 -26.19
N THR A 28 -26.52 -20.83 -26.72
CA THR A 28 -25.24 -20.55 -26.05
C THR A 28 -25.30 -19.37 -25.08
N GLY A 29 -26.51 -18.93 -24.71
CA GLY A 29 -26.75 -17.87 -23.72
C GLY A 29 -26.25 -18.24 -22.31
N ARG A 30 -26.42 -17.30 -21.38
CA ARG A 30 -26.05 -17.47 -19.98
C ARG A 30 -27.12 -17.01 -19.04
N TRP A 31 -27.24 -17.67 -17.89
CA TRP A 31 -28.04 -17.17 -16.80
C TRP A 31 -27.41 -15.93 -16.20
N ARG A 32 -28.23 -14.90 -15.96
CA ARG A 32 -27.81 -13.65 -15.30
C ARG A 32 -28.67 -13.41 -14.07
N GLY A 33 -28.01 -12.94 -13.02
CA GLY A 33 -28.64 -12.44 -11.81
C GLY A 33 -28.35 -10.95 -11.66
N VAL A 34 -29.30 -10.18 -11.16
CA VAL A 34 -29.17 -8.74 -10.91
C VAL A 34 -29.73 -8.41 -9.55
N VAL A 35 -28.93 -7.77 -8.71
CA VAL A 35 -29.35 -7.20 -7.43
C VAL A 35 -29.38 -5.69 -7.53
N SER A 36 -30.42 -5.06 -6.97
CA SER A 36 -30.53 -3.61 -6.85
C SER A 36 -29.91 -3.14 -5.55
N LEU A 37 -28.95 -2.21 -5.63
CA LEU A 37 -28.25 -1.61 -4.48
C LEU A 37 -28.78 -0.21 -4.10
N GLY A 38 -29.97 0.15 -4.60
CA GLY A 38 -30.53 1.49 -4.40
C GLY A 38 -30.12 2.49 -5.47
N PHE A 39 -29.96 3.73 -5.07
CA PHE A 39 -29.58 4.85 -5.94
C PHE A 39 -28.28 5.47 -5.41
N ASP A 40 -27.44 5.99 -6.32
CA ASP A 40 -26.26 6.78 -5.98
C ASP A 40 -26.66 8.23 -5.59
N ALA A 41 -25.64 9.04 -5.25
CA ALA A 41 -25.83 10.44 -4.87
C ALA A 41 -26.49 11.29 -5.99
N ASP A 42 -26.34 10.86 -7.24
CA ASP A 42 -26.91 11.52 -8.42
C ASP A 42 -28.31 10.98 -8.78
N GLY A 43 -28.91 10.13 -7.94
CA GLY A 43 -30.22 9.52 -8.16
C GLY A 43 -30.23 8.41 -9.21
N LYS A 44 -29.07 7.94 -9.67
CA LYS A 44 -28.94 6.86 -10.63
C LYS A 44 -28.96 5.50 -9.95
N ARG A 45 -29.76 4.57 -10.48
CA ARG A 45 -29.92 3.24 -9.90
C ARG A 45 -28.66 2.39 -10.03
N VAL A 46 -28.08 2.00 -8.89
CA VAL A 46 -26.92 1.11 -8.81
C VAL A 46 -27.38 -0.35 -8.82
N ARG A 47 -26.80 -1.17 -9.70
CA ARG A 47 -27.10 -2.60 -9.83
C ARG A 47 -25.80 -3.40 -9.93
N ARG A 48 -25.75 -4.54 -9.23
CA ARG A 48 -24.72 -5.56 -9.45
C ARG A 48 -25.26 -6.72 -10.26
N LYS A 49 -24.45 -7.20 -11.21
CA LYS A 49 -24.80 -8.30 -12.11
C LYS A 49 -23.86 -9.47 -11.86
N VAL A 50 -24.41 -10.68 -11.83
CA VAL A 50 -23.67 -11.93 -11.83
C VAL A 50 -24.11 -12.79 -13.00
N SER A 51 -23.24 -13.67 -13.48
CA SER A 51 -23.56 -14.59 -14.58
C SER A 51 -23.03 -16.00 -14.29
N GLY A 52 -23.71 -17.00 -14.85
CA GLY A 52 -23.34 -18.39 -14.73
C GLY A 52 -23.87 -19.24 -15.88
N LYS A 53 -23.35 -20.47 -16.00
CA LYS A 53 -23.81 -21.43 -16.97
C LYS A 53 -25.17 -22.05 -16.59
N THR A 54 -25.44 -22.14 -15.28
CA THR A 54 -26.67 -22.72 -14.74
C THR A 54 -27.38 -21.72 -13.83
N LYS A 55 -28.70 -21.89 -13.67
CA LYS A 55 -29.50 -21.09 -12.74
C LYS A 55 -29.09 -21.31 -11.27
N ALA A 56 -28.64 -22.52 -10.91
CA ALA A 56 -28.11 -22.82 -9.59
C ALA A 56 -26.85 -22.02 -9.29
N GLU A 57 -25.88 -22.02 -10.19
CA GLU A 57 -24.64 -21.24 -10.06
C GLU A 57 -24.94 -19.74 -9.86
N VAL A 58 -25.91 -19.18 -10.56
CA VAL A 58 -26.32 -17.77 -10.39
C VAL A 58 -26.95 -17.54 -9.04
N LYS A 59 -27.79 -18.48 -8.54
CA LYS A 59 -28.37 -18.39 -7.19
C LYS A 59 -27.30 -18.37 -6.10
N ASP A 60 -26.29 -19.26 -6.22
CA ASP A 60 -25.20 -19.32 -5.25
C ASP A 60 -24.37 -18.03 -5.27
N LYS A 61 -24.09 -17.50 -6.45
CA LYS A 61 -23.41 -16.20 -6.61
C LYS A 61 -24.21 -15.03 -6.04
N LEU A 62 -25.55 -15.04 -6.21
CA LEU A 62 -26.41 -14.02 -5.64
C LEU A 62 -26.45 -14.13 -4.11
N LYS A 63 -26.54 -15.35 -3.56
CA LYS A 63 -26.48 -15.58 -2.10
C LYS A 63 -25.13 -15.08 -1.51
N ALA A 64 -24.02 -15.36 -2.17
CA ALA A 64 -22.71 -14.83 -1.77
C ALA A 64 -22.69 -13.30 -1.81
N LEU A 65 -23.25 -12.70 -2.88
CA LEU A 65 -23.36 -11.26 -3.03
C LEU A 65 -24.22 -10.61 -1.93
N HIS A 66 -25.36 -11.22 -1.56
CA HIS A 66 -26.17 -10.75 -0.43
C HIS A 66 -25.40 -10.82 0.88
N SER A 67 -24.69 -11.91 1.13
CA SER A 67 -23.83 -12.03 2.33
C SER A 67 -22.72 -10.95 2.37
N GLU A 68 -22.20 -10.55 1.22
CA GLU A 68 -21.24 -9.43 1.12
C GLU A 68 -21.92 -8.10 1.44
N LEU A 69 -23.12 -7.86 0.90
CA LEU A 69 -23.90 -6.64 1.12
C LEU A 69 -24.39 -6.50 2.56
N ASP A 70 -24.88 -7.59 3.16
CA ASP A 70 -25.30 -7.63 4.56
C ASP A 70 -24.12 -7.37 5.51
N ALA A 71 -22.91 -7.69 5.06
CA ALA A 71 -21.66 -7.36 5.74
C ALA A 71 -21.16 -5.93 5.47
N GLY A 72 -21.90 -5.12 4.72
CA GLY A 72 -21.54 -3.74 4.39
C GLY A 72 -20.44 -3.60 3.33
N LEU A 73 -19.99 -4.68 2.69
CA LEU A 73 -18.88 -4.63 1.74
C LEU A 73 -19.25 -3.97 0.40
N ARG A 74 -18.46 -2.97 0.01
CA ARG A 74 -18.65 -2.20 -1.24
C ARG A 74 -17.67 -2.55 -2.35
N THR A 75 -16.93 -3.66 -2.22
CA THR A 75 -15.85 -4.01 -3.17
C THR A 75 -16.36 -4.08 -4.60
N ALA A 76 -15.81 -3.27 -5.48
CA ALA A 76 -16.08 -3.35 -6.91
C ALA A 76 -15.52 -4.67 -7.48
N GLN A 77 -16.21 -5.24 -8.47
CA GLN A 77 -15.70 -6.42 -9.17
C GLN A 77 -14.37 -6.05 -9.86
N GLY A 78 -13.30 -6.81 -9.57
CA GLY A 78 -11.97 -6.55 -10.13
C GLY A 78 -11.09 -5.58 -9.31
N TYR A 79 -11.47 -5.20 -8.09
CA TYR A 79 -10.63 -4.41 -7.20
C TYR A 79 -9.50 -5.28 -6.66
N THR A 80 -8.27 -5.03 -7.11
CA THR A 80 -7.08 -5.83 -6.82
C THR A 80 -6.25 -5.27 -5.66
N VAL A 81 -5.30 -6.07 -5.16
CA VAL A 81 -4.31 -5.63 -4.16
C VAL A 81 -3.50 -4.42 -4.68
N GLU A 82 -3.10 -4.44 -5.96
CA GLU A 82 -2.38 -3.34 -6.58
C GLU A 82 -3.19 -2.05 -6.57
N LYS A 83 -4.50 -2.13 -6.84
CA LYS A 83 -5.40 -0.98 -6.79
C LYS A 83 -5.56 -0.46 -5.37
N ALA A 84 -5.74 -1.33 -4.38
CA ALA A 84 -5.81 -0.94 -2.97
C ALA A 84 -4.52 -0.24 -2.49
N VAL A 85 -3.37 -0.69 -2.98
CA VAL A 85 -2.08 -0.04 -2.70
C VAL A 85 -1.99 1.32 -3.39
N ALA A 86 -2.45 1.45 -4.64
CA ALA A 86 -2.46 2.72 -5.36
C ALA A 86 -3.33 3.76 -4.65
N ASP A 87 -4.56 3.39 -4.29
CA ASP A 87 -5.49 4.25 -3.57
C ASP A 87 -4.92 4.67 -2.19
N TRP A 88 -4.28 3.75 -1.46
CA TRP A 88 -3.61 4.09 -0.22
C TRP A 88 -2.42 5.04 -0.40
N LEU A 89 -1.62 4.87 -1.47
CA LEU A 89 -0.50 5.77 -1.75
C LEU A 89 -0.98 7.19 -2.13
N GLU A 90 -2.14 7.31 -2.74
CA GLU A 90 -2.73 8.58 -3.15
C GLU A 90 -3.48 9.27 -2.00
N GLU A 91 -4.36 8.56 -1.32
CA GLU A 91 -5.29 9.12 -0.33
C GLU A 91 -4.87 8.87 1.11
N GLY A 92 -4.30 7.69 1.39
CA GLY A 92 -4.03 7.20 2.76
C GLY A 92 -2.73 7.73 3.38
N GLN A 93 -2.01 8.63 2.71
CA GLN A 93 -0.73 9.18 3.19
C GLN A 93 -0.76 10.70 3.37
N SER A 94 -1.89 11.25 3.76
CA SER A 94 -2.03 12.68 4.03
C SER A 94 -0.93 13.19 4.98
N GLY A 95 -0.32 14.33 4.64
CA GLY A 95 0.77 14.95 5.42
C GLY A 95 2.14 14.28 5.27
N ARG A 96 2.30 13.26 4.43
CA ARG A 96 3.61 12.67 4.12
C ARG A 96 4.29 13.38 2.96
N THR A 97 5.62 13.41 2.98
CA THR A 97 6.39 13.98 1.86
C THR A 97 6.33 13.06 0.65
N ALA A 98 6.42 13.62 -0.57
CA ALA A 98 6.46 12.86 -1.81
C ALA A 98 7.54 11.75 -1.79
N LYS A 99 8.73 12.06 -1.22
CA LYS A 99 9.82 11.10 -1.05
C LYS A 99 9.43 9.91 -0.15
N THR A 100 8.62 10.14 0.89
CA THR A 100 8.11 9.07 1.75
C THR A 100 7.14 8.17 1.00
N VAL A 101 6.23 8.77 0.22
CA VAL A 101 5.27 8.04 -0.62
C VAL A 101 6.00 7.17 -1.65
N GLU A 102 7.01 7.73 -2.32
CA GLU A 102 7.85 7.00 -3.27
C GLU A 102 8.60 5.84 -2.61
N ALA A 103 9.23 6.06 -1.46
CA ALA A 103 9.92 5.02 -0.70
C ALA A 103 8.97 3.89 -0.20
N ASN A 104 7.70 4.21 0.05
CA ASN A 104 6.68 3.22 0.38
C ASN A 104 6.26 2.43 -0.87
N ARG A 105 6.08 3.10 -2.01
CA ARG A 105 5.82 2.48 -3.31
C ARG A 105 6.91 1.47 -3.68
N ASP A 106 8.17 1.87 -3.59
CA ASP A 106 9.32 1.02 -3.90
C ASP A 106 9.39 -0.20 -2.97
N SER A 107 9.06 -0.02 -1.69
CA SER A 107 9.04 -1.11 -0.72
C SER A 107 7.96 -2.17 -1.02
N LEU A 108 6.87 -1.77 -1.68
CA LEU A 108 5.75 -2.64 -2.06
C LEU A 108 5.97 -3.34 -3.41
N ARG A 109 6.79 -2.78 -4.30
CA ARG A 109 7.01 -3.31 -5.66
C ARG A 109 7.29 -4.82 -5.71
N PRO A 110 8.19 -5.40 -4.88
CA PRO A 110 8.46 -6.84 -4.90
C PRO A 110 7.24 -7.69 -4.49
N MET A 111 6.42 -7.21 -3.55
CA MET A 111 5.20 -7.92 -3.13
C MET A 111 4.13 -7.86 -4.22
N LEU A 112 3.92 -6.68 -4.82
CA LEU A 112 2.94 -6.49 -5.89
C LEU A 112 3.26 -7.32 -7.14
N ALA A 113 4.52 -7.60 -7.42
CA ALA A 113 4.91 -8.52 -8.48
C ALA A 113 4.35 -9.95 -8.26
N VAL A 114 4.05 -10.33 -7.02
CA VAL A 114 3.53 -11.66 -6.68
C VAL A 114 2.00 -11.63 -6.49
N ILE A 115 1.48 -10.67 -5.73
CA ILE A 115 0.07 -10.65 -5.31
C ILE A 115 -0.74 -9.48 -5.87
N GLY A 116 -0.13 -8.59 -6.65
CA GLY A 116 -0.79 -7.35 -7.11
C GLY A 116 -2.08 -7.60 -7.89
N ARG A 117 -2.13 -8.65 -8.71
CA ARG A 117 -3.30 -9.02 -9.53
C ARG A 117 -4.38 -9.80 -8.79
N VAL A 118 -4.12 -10.23 -7.56
CA VAL A 118 -5.11 -10.94 -6.74
C VAL A 118 -6.24 -9.98 -6.40
N PRO A 119 -7.52 -10.35 -6.60
CA PRO A 119 -8.63 -9.55 -6.12
C PRO A 119 -8.52 -9.39 -4.60
N LEU A 120 -8.65 -8.16 -4.09
CA LEU A 120 -8.42 -7.87 -2.66
C LEU A 120 -9.30 -8.71 -1.74
N ARG A 121 -10.56 -8.96 -2.12
CA ARG A 121 -11.50 -9.80 -1.37
C ARG A 121 -11.08 -11.26 -1.28
N ASP A 122 -10.32 -11.75 -2.25
CA ASP A 122 -9.86 -13.14 -2.36
C ASP A 122 -8.44 -13.31 -1.80
N LEU A 123 -7.79 -12.20 -1.35
CA LEU A 123 -6.46 -12.24 -0.76
C LEU A 123 -6.46 -13.10 0.51
N THR A 124 -5.58 -14.09 0.55
CA THR A 124 -5.43 -15.00 1.68
C THR A 124 -4.14 -14.75 2.47
N VAL A 125 -4.11 -15.23 3.71
CA VAL A 125 -2.90 -15.28 4.55
C VAL A 125 -1.76 -16.01 3.83
N GLN A 126 -2.09 -17.06 3.06
CA GLN A 126 -1.11 -17.86 2.33
C GLN A 126 -0.48 -17.10 1.16
N ASP A 127 -1.24 -16.25 0.48
CA ASP A 127 -0.72 -15.40 -0.59
C ASP A 127 0.30 -14.41 -0.05
N VAL A 128 0.00 -13.76 1.08
CA VAL A 128 0.92 -12.83 1.76
C VAL A 128 2.18 -13.55 2.22
N ARG A 129 2.05 -14.74 2.84
CA ARG A 129 3.20 -15.57 3.23
C ARG A 129 4.07 -15.94 2.04
N THR A 130 3.46 -16.34 0.92
CA THR A 130 4.16 -16.70 -0.30
C THR A 130 4.93 -15.51 -0.88
N ALA A 131 4.33 -14.32 -0.90
CA ALA A 131 4.99 -13.11 -1.33
C ALA A 131 6.20 -12.77 -0.45
N LEU A 132 6.03 -12.79 0.88
CA LEU A 132 7.11 -12.53 1.83
C LEU A 132 8.24 -13.57 1.70
N LYS A 133 7.91 -14.86 1.54
CA LYS A 133 8.91 -15.93 1.36
C LYS A 133 9.73 -15.73 0.09
N LYS A 134 9.08 -15.32 -1.02
CA LYS A 134 9.80 -14.99 -2.26
C LYS A 134 10.72 -13.78 -2.09
N MET A 135 10.27 -12.75 -1.38
CA MET A 135 11.11 -11.59 -1.07
C MET A 135 12.30 -11.96 -0.16
N ALA A 136 12.12 -12.86 0.81
CA ALA A 136 13.15 -13.26 1.76
C ALA A 136 14.39 -13.84 1.08
N ALA A 137 14.23 -14.45 -0.09
CA ALA A 137 15.34 -14.98 -0.88
C ALA A 137 16.31 -13.89 -1.40
N THR A 138 15.87 -12.64 -1.51
CA THR A 138 16.64 -11.56 -2.16
C THR A 138 16.79 -10.29 -1.33
N HIS A 139 15.96 -10.08 -0.32
CA HIS A 139 15.89 -8.85 0.46
C HIS A 139 16.23 -9.07 1.94
N SER A 140 16.68 -8.02 2.63
CA SER A 140 16.94 -8.04 4.06
C SER A 140 15.63 -8.08 4.88
N THR A 141 15.71 -8.61 6.10
CA THR A 141 14.58 -8.63 7.06
C THR A 141 13.95 -7.25 7.23
N ARG A 142 14.76 -6.19 7.31
CA ARG A 142 14.26 -4.80 7.41
C ARG A 142 13.44 -4.38 6.20
N THR A 143 13.85 -4.78 4.99
CA THR A 143 13.12 -4.49 3.75
C THR A 143 11.80 -5.24 3.70
N LEU A 144 11.80 -6.50 4.13
CA LEU A 144 10.57 -7.29 4.25
C LEU A 144 9.58 -6.65 5.21
N GLN A 145 10.04 -6.30 6.42
CA GLN A 145 9.22 -5.63 7.44
C GLN A 145 8.61 -4.33 6.90
N LYS A 146 9.42 -3.52 6.20
CA LYS A 146 8.93 -2.27 5.60
C LYS A 146 7.85 -2.53 4.56
N GLY A 147 8.06 -3.46 3.61
CA GLY A 147 7.08 -3.82 2.60
C GLY A 147 5.80 -4.39 3.20
N HIS A 148 5.93 -5.29 4.18
CA HIS A 148 4.80 -5.89 4.90
C HIS A 148 3.99 -4.84 5.68
N ASN A 149 4.66 -3.93 6.40
CA ASN A 149 3.99 -2.84 7.10
C ASN A 149 3.24 -1.91 6.14
N CYS A 150 3.80 -1.63 4.97
CA CYS A 150 3.12 -0.85 3.94
C CYS A 150 1.88 -1.58 3.39
N LEU A 151 1.98 -2.88 3.09
CA LEU A 151 0.83 -3.69 2.66
C LEU A 151 -0.26 -3.71 3.73
N THR A 152 0.10 -3.95 5.00
CA THR A 152 -0.84 -3.96 6.12
C THR A 152 -1.58 -2.62 6.24
N ARG A 153 -0.90 -1.49 6.02
CA ARG A 153 -1.55 -0.17 6.02
C ARG A 153 -2.47 0.03 4.82
N ALA A 154 -2.05 -0.43 3.64
CA ALA A 154 -2.89 -0.33 2.43
C ALA A 154 -4.18 -1.16 2.56
N VAL A 155 -4.07 -2.40 3.07
CA VAL A 155 -5.25 -3.24 3.32
C VAL A 155 -6.12 -2.66 4.44
N ARG A 156 -5.53 -2.06 5.50
CA ARG A 156 -6.29 -1.36 6.55
C ARG A 156 -7.03 -0.14 6.01
N HIS A 157 -6.44 0.59 5.09
CA HIS A 157 -7.10 1.71 4.41
C HIS A 157 -8.33 1.22 3.63
N ALA A 158 -8.18 0.13 2.88
CA ALA A 158 -9.29 -0.50 2.17
C ALA A 158 -10.37 -1.08 3.12
N GLU A 159 -9.98 -1.63 4.27
CA GLU A 159 -10.89 -2.09 5.33
C GLU A 159 -11.72 -0.92 5.90
N GLY A 160 -11.08 0.23 6.14
CA GLY A 160 -11.77 1.46 6.59
C GLY A 160 -12.73 2.05 5.56
N GLN A 161 -12.63 1.65 4.30
CA GLN A 161 -13.54 2.02 3.20
C GLN A 161 -14.58 0.93 2.89
N ASP A 162 -14.72 -0.09 3.72
CA ASP A 162 -15.62 -1.23 3.54
C ASP A 162 -15.35 -2.04 2.25
N LEU A 163 -14.11 -2.00 1.73
CA LEU A 163 -13.71 -2.75 0.54
C LEU A 163 -13.25 -4.17 0.84
N VAL A 164 -12.93 -4.48 2.09
CA VAL A 164 -12.55 -5.81 2.57
C VAL A 164 -12.98 -5.99 4.03
N ARG A 165 -13.37 -7.22 4.40
CA ARG A 165 -13.90 -7.53 5.75
C ARG A 165 -12.85 -7.48 6.86
N ARG A 166 -11.63 -7.88 6.53
CA ARG A 166 -10.54 -8.00 7.51
C ARG A 166 -9.18 -7.84 6.84
N ASN A 167 -8.25 -7.34 7.57
CA ASN A 167 -6.88 -7.23 7.13
C ASN A 167 -6.12 -8.56 7.31
N VAL A 168 -6.07 -9.37 6.26
CA VAL A 168 -5.35 -10.65 6.28
C VAL A 168 -3.84 -10.48 6.37
N SER A 169 -3.30 -9.34 5.91
CA SER A 169 -1.87 -9.05 6.01
C SER A 169 -1.43 -8.88 7.47
N ALA A 170 -2.29 -8.34 8.33
CA ALA A 170 -1.99 -8.17 9.75
C ALA A 170 -1.89 -9.51 10.52
N LEU A 171 -2.32 -10.63 9.92
CA LEU A 171 -2.28 -11.97 10.53
C LEU A 171 -1.02 -12.76 10.14
N VAL A 172 -0.07 -12.11 9.47
CA VAL A 172 1.15 -12.76 8.98
C VAL A 172 2.36 -12.16 9.65
N ASP A 173 3.24 -13.02 10.15
CA ASP A 173 4.54 -12.60 10.65
C ASP A 173 5.55 -12.46 9.50
N THR A 174 6.45 -11.49 9.63
CA THR A 174 7.50 -11.28 8.64
C THR A 174 8.62 -12.31 8.86
N PRO A 175 8.97 -13.13 7.86
CA PRO A 175 10.07 -14.07 7.99
C PRO A 175 11.42 -13.35 8.03
N GLY A 176 12.47 -14.04 8.51
CA GLY A 176 13.84 -13.61 8.34
C GLY A 176 14.21 -13.56 6.86
N GLY A 177 14.87 -12.49 6.44
CA GLY A 177 15.44 -12.32 5.10
C GLY A 177 16.96 -12.49 5.15
N ARG A 178 17.63 -12.03 4.07
CA ARG A 178 19.10 -11.99 4.05
C ARG A 178 19.62 -11.07 5.13
N GLU A 179 20.80 -11.35 5.63
CA GLU A 179 21.51 -10.44 6.50
C GLU A 179 21.76 -9.11 5.76
N GLY A 180 21.49 -8.01 6.46
CA GLY A 180 21.79 -6.67 5.98
C GLY A 180 23.29 -6.40 6.07
N ARG A 181 23.75 -5.33 5.39
CA ARG A 181 25.11 -4.86 5.55
C ARG A 181 25.33 -4.44 7.02
N PRO A 182 26.39 -4.94 7.69
CA PRO A 182 26.72 -4.51 9.04
C PRO A 182 26.87 -2.99 9.10
N SER A 183 26.41 -2.37 10.17
CA SER A 183 26.72 -0.98 10.45
C SER A 183 28.20 -0.87 10.75
N GLN A 184 28.91 0.02 10.07
CA GLN A 184 30.31 0.30 10.34
C GLN A 184 30.38 1.68 11.01
N SER A 185 30.96 1.71 12.19
CA SER A 185 31.42 2.92 12.87
C SER A 185 32.92 3.09 12.62
N LEU A 186 33.36 4.33 12.53
CA LEU A 186 34.81 4.61 12.43
C LEU A 186 35.48 4.24 13.74
N THR A 187 36.64 3.61 13.65
CA THR A 187 37.58 3.50 14.77
C THR A 187 38.24 4.86 15.04
N LEU A 188 38.86 5.03 16.18
CA LEU A 188 39.57 6.26 16.51
C LEU A 188 40.67 6.59 15.46
N ALA A 189 41.43 5.58 15.04
CA ALA A 189 42.48 5.73 14.01
C ALA A 189 41.88 6.17 12.65
N GLU A 190 40.77 5.60 12.22
CA GLU A 190 40.09 5.99 10.99
C GLU A 190 39.49 7.40 11.09
N ALA A 191 38.97 7.80 12.26
CA ALA A 191 38.45 9.13 12.50
C ALA A 191 39.57 10.17 12.45
N SER A 192 40.74 9.90 13.06
CA SER A 192 41.94 10.77 12.99
C SER A 192 42.44 10.91 11.56
N ALA A 193 42.59 9.79 10.85
CA ALA A 193 43.02 9.82 9.43
C ALA A 193 42.01 10.58 8.54
N LEU A 194 40.71 10.49 8.81
CA LEU A 194 39.72 11.29 8.09
C LEU A 194 39.87 12.79 8.34
N LEU A 195 40.15 13.21 9.59
CA LEU A 195 40.35 14.61 9.93
C LEU A 195 41.60 15.15 9.24
N GLU A 196 42.72 14.42 9.29
CA GLU A 196 43.96 14.77 8.59
C GLU A 196 43.74 14.90 7.07
N ALA A 197 43.12 13.92 6.45
CA ALA A 197 42.84 13.95 5.01
C ALA A 197 41.87 15.08 4.60
N ALA A 198 41.05 15.56 5.52
CA ALA A 198 40.10 16.63 5.28
C ALA A 198 40.68 18.05 5.45
N GLU A 199 41.87 18.23 6.01
CA GLU A 199 42.45 19.55 6.34
C GLU A 199 42.45 20.52 5.15
N ALA A 200 42.85 20.06 3.97
CA ALA A 200 42.86 20.86 2.75
C ALA A 200 41.50 20.93 2.03
N SER A 201 40.48 20.28 2.55
CA SER A 201 39.17 20.23 1.92
C SER A 201 38.31 21.44 2.31
N ARG A 202 37.55 21.96 1.35
CA ARG A 202 36.48 22.95 1.63
C ARG A 202 35.41 22.41 2.60
N LEU A 203 35.35 21.09 2.81
CA LEU A 203 34.41 20.45 3.70
C LEU A 203 34.98 20.17 5.10
N HIS A 204 36.22 20.63 5.39
CA HIS A 204 36.90 20.36 6.67
C HIS A 204 36.01 20.70 7.87
N ALA A 205 35.56 21.94 7.99
CA ALA A 205 34.69 22.38 9.09
C ALA A 205 33.40 21.55 9.22
N PHE A 206 32.79 21.17 8.10
CA PHE A 206 31.59 20.31 8.09
C PHE A 206 31.91 18.91 8.61
N ILE A 207 33.03 18.33 8.20
CA ILE A 207 33.46 16.97 8.66
C ILE A 207 33.78 17.00 10.15
N VAL A 208 34.56 17.99 10.59
CA VAL A 208 34.89 18.19 12.03
C VAL A 208 33.59 18.31 12.86
N LEU A 209 32.70 19.20 12.42
CA LEU A 209 31.41 19.41 13.12
C LEU A 209 30.61 18.10 13.23
N CYS A 210 30.39 17.42 12.12
CA CYS A 210 29.61 16.18 12.13
C CYS A 210 30.26 15.07 12.95
N LEU A 211 31.59 14.92 12.87
CA LEU A 211 32.32 13.86 13.52
C LEU A 211 32.39 14.05 15.05
N LEU A 212 32.70 15.27 15.51
CA LEU A 212 32.91 15.55 16.91
C LEU A 212 31.62 15.81 17.71
N THR A 213 30.58 16.34 17.07
CA THR A 213 29.31 16.68 17.72
C THR A 213 28.20 15.64 17.49
N GLY A 214 28.38 14.74 16.53
CA GLY A 214 27.33 13.77 16.15
C GLY A 214 26.12 14.39 15.45
N VAL A 215 26.18 15.66 15.03
CA VAL A 215 25.14 16.34 14.27
C VAL A 215 24.96 15.65 12.93
N ARG A 216 23.69 15.41 12.55
CA ARG A 216 23.39 14.80 11.26
C ARG A 216 23.77 15.73 10.11
N SER A 217 24.20 15.16 9.00
CA SER A 217 24.62 15.94 7.81
C SER A 217 23.55 16.92 7.32
N GLU A 218 22.27 16.59 7.45
CA GLU A 218 21.16 17.47 7.08
C GLU A 218 20.93 18.59 8.08
N GLU A 219 21.24 18.38 9.35
CA GLU A 219 21.20 19.37 10.42
C GLU A 219 22.40 20.33 10.30
N ALA A 220 23.60 19.78 10.08
CA ALA A 220 24.80 20.59 9.85
C ALA A 220 24.66 21.52 8.63
N ARG A 221 23.98 21.07 7.55
CA ARG A 221 23.66 21.92 6.39
C ARG A 221 22.69 23.04 6.69
N ALA A 222 21.82 22.85 7.68
CA ALA A 222 20.83 23.83 8.08
C ALA A 222 21.35 24.85 9.10
N LEU A 223 22.55 24.62 9.64
CA LEU A 223 23.14 25.47 10.66
C LEU A 223 23.50 26.82 10.06
N THR A 224 23.15 27.90 10.76
CA THR A 224 23.49 29.29 10.46
C THR A 224 24.29 29.86 11.61
N TRP A 225 25.08 30.90 11.35
CA TRP A 225 25.91 31.53 12.34
C TRP A 225 25.16 32.10 13.56
N GLU A 226 23.88 32.45 13.40
CA GLU A 226 22.98 32.86 14.49
C GLU A 226 22.77 31.78 15.56
N HIS A 227 23.07 30.53 15.22
CA HIS A 227 22.88 29.34 16.06
C HIS A 227 24.21 28.71 16.51
N VAL A 228 25.30 29.45 16.32
CA VAL A 228 26.65 29.07 16.73
C VAL A 228 27.16 30.10 17.72
N ASP A 229 27.40 29.70 18.94
CA ASP A 229 28.02 30.51 19.99
C ASP A 229 29.45 29.98 20.19
N LEU A 230 30.45 30.75 19.68
CA LEU A 230 31.85 30.41 19.79
C LEU A 230 32.43 30.70 21.17
N GLU A 231 31.84 31.62 21.93
CA GLU A 231 32.30 31.95 23.29
C GLU A 231 31.84 30.89 24.27
N ALA A 232 30.56 30.46 24.17
CA ALA A 232 30.02 29.37 24.98
C ALA A 232 30.41 27.98 24.45
N GLY A 233 30.98 27.86 23.25
CA GLY A 233 31.30 26.60 22.60
C GLY A 233 30.07 25.75 22.28
N THR A 234 28.93 26.37 21.94
CA THR A 234 27.67 25.67 21.74
C THR A 234 27.08 25.87 20.36
N ILE A 235 26.34 24.90 19.89
CA ILE A 235 25.53 24.97 18.68
C ILE A 235 24.07 24.61 19.01
N SER A 236 23.14 25.35 18.40
CA SER A 236 21.70 25.10 18.54
C SER A 236 21.14 24.52 17.26
N VAL A 237 20.77 23.22 17.29
CA VAL A 237 20.20 22.52 16.15
C VAL A 237 18.69 22.47 16.25
N TRP A 238 17.98 23.19 15.39
CA TRP A 238 16.53 23.28 15.42
C TRP A 238 15.83 22.91 14.10
N ARG A 239 16.59 22.76 13.02
CA ARG A 239 16.04 22.35 11.71
C ARG A 239 17.03 21.49 10.94
N SER A 240 16.55 20.84 9.89
CA SER A 240 17.38 20.10 8.92
C SER A 240 17.00 20.49 7.50
N VAL A 241 17.99 20.52 6.59
CA VAL A 241 17.81 20.77 5.15
C VAL A 241 18.24 19.54 4.39
N ARG A 242 17.31 18.95 3.63
CA ARG A 242 17.59 17.78 2.80
C ARG A 242 18.39 18.15 1.55
N ALA A 243 19.11 17.18 0.99
CA ALA A 243 19.96 17.37 -0.18
C ALA A 243 19.25 17.94 -1.42
N HIS A 244 17.92 17.93 -1.46
CA HIS A 244 17.09 18.39 -2.57
C HIS A 244 16.15 19.55 -2.21
N GLY A 245 16.52 20.41 -1.29
CA GLY A 245 15.85 21.68 -1.06
C GLY A 245 14.53 21.63 -0.28
N ASP A 246 14.15 20.49 0.25
CA ASP A 246 12.93 20.39 1.08
C ASP A 246 13.31 20.69 2.54
N THR A 247 12.87 21.84 3.04
CA THR A 247 13.02 22.23 4.45
C THR A 247 12.03 21.44 5.29
N GLY A 248 12.48 20.31 5.87
CA GLY A 248 11.71 19.66 6.92
C GLY A 248 11.58 20.61 8.12
N ARG A 249 10.40 21.15 8.41
CA ARG A 249 10.11 21.81 9.69
C ARG A 249 10.36 20.79 10.78
N GLY A 250 11.35 21.05 11.64
CA GLY A 250 11.52 20.34 12.89
C GLY A 250 10.22 20.49 13.69
N GLY A 251 9.58 19.36 14.00
CA GLY A 251 8.49 19.37 14.97
C GLY A 251 9.06 19.85 16.32
N ARG A 252 8.25 20.66 17.00
CA ARG A 252 8.45 21.10 18.39
C ARG A 252 8.49 19.90 19.31
#